data_7b461f29cbcee932485b1a43fdcafbf7
#
_entry.id   7b461f29cbcee932485b1a43fdcafbf7
#
_cell.length_a   1.000
_cell.length_b   1.000
_cell.length_c   1.000
_cell.angle_alpha   90.00
_cell.angle_beta   90.00
_cell.angle_gamma   90.00
#
_symmetry.space_group_name_H-M   'P 1'
#
loop_
_entity.id
_entity.type
_entity.pdbx_description
1 polymer ?
#
loop_
_entity_poly.entity_id
_entity_poly.type
_entity_poly.pdbx_seq_one_letter_code
_entity_poly.pdbx_strand_id
1 'polypeptide(L)'
;MRFIKLLKYFFHKIYRNLYTFAKWGVLSLAAGLVVGGCSSLFARCLRFVTDFRTSHTFMILFLPLAGLLIVFLYHIFQYKNDKGTNMVLSMIHAETELPFKMAPLIFISTLITHLFGGSAGREGAALQLGGSIGNQLGRWFRLSEQDRRILVMCGMSAAFSAIFGTPIAAVVFSMEIVSVGVMY
;
A
#
# COMPACT_ATOMS: atom_id res chain seq x y z
N MET A 1 49.71 -15.82 -0.76
CA MET A 1 48.45 -16.50 -1.10
C MET A 1 47.23 -16.03 -0.30
N ARG A 2 47.30 -15.80 1.01
CA ARG A 2 46.17 -15.30 1.86
C ARG A 2 45.67 -13.91 1.47
N PHE A 3 46.54 -12.96 1.14
CA PHE A 3 46.22 -11.58 0.80
C PHE A 3 45.36 -11.46 -0.48
N ILE A 4 45.70 -12.22 -1.52
CA ILE A 4 44.95 -12.22 -2.80
C ILE A 4 43.53 -12.79 -2.60
N LYS A 5 43.36 -13.81 -1.74
CA LYS A 5 42.03 -14.38 -1.40
C LYS A 5 41.18 -13.37 -0.62
N LEU A 6 41.78 -12.62 0.31
CA LEU A 6 41.14 -11.56 1.05
C LEU A 6 40.68 -10.41 0.14
N LEU A 7 41.55 -9.98 -0.77
CA LEU A 7 41.25 -8.92 -1.72
C LEU A 7 40.08 -9.32 -2.65
N LYS A 8 40.10 -10.54 -3.18
CA LYS A 8 39.03 -11.07 -4.04
C LYS A 8 37.72 -11.22 -3.30
N TYR A 9 37.73 -11.63 -2.03
CA TYR A 9 36.56 -11.68 -1.16
C TYR A 9 35.99 -10.27 -0.93
N PHE A 10 36.85 -9.27 -0.67
CA PHE A 10 36.43 -7.89 -0.42
C PHE A 10 35.77 -7.25 -1.67
N PHE A 11 36.38 -7.43 -2.84
CA PHE A 11 35.79 -6.96 -4.10
C PHE A 11 34.50 -7.66 -4.44
N HIS A 12 34.37 -8.96 -4.21
CA HIS A 12 33.15 -9.69 -4.43
C HIS A 12 32.02 -9.20 -3.48
N LYS A 13 32.34 -8.92 -2.23
CA LYS A 13 31.40 -8.38 -1.24
C LYS A 13 30.93 -6.97 -1.63
N ILE A 14 31.85 -6.10 -2.06
CA ILE A 14 31.50 -4.74 -2.53
C ILE A 14 30.58 -4.83 -3.75
N TYR A 15 30.94 -5.63 -4.75
CA TYR A 15 30.14 -5.79 -5.96
C TYR A 15 28.72 -6.29 -5.64
N ARG A 16 28.58 -7.28 -4.78
CA ARG A 16 27.29 -7.80 -4.33
C ARG A 16 26.47 -6.75 -3.61
N ASN A 17 27.07 -5.97 -2.73
CA ASN A 17 26.36 -4.91 -2.01
C ASN A 17 25.91 -3.79 -2.96
N LEU A 18 26.77 -3.40 -3.92
CA LEU A 18 26.43 -2.39 -4.92
C LEU A 18 25.29 -2.85 -5.83
N TYR A 19 25.31 -4.12 -6.26
CA TYR A 19 24.23 -4.71 -7.04
C TYR A 19 22.92 -4.72 -6.26
N THR A 20 22.96 -5.14 -4.98
CA THR A 20 21.76 -5.14 -4.11
C THR A 20 21.21 -3.72 -3.91
N PHE A 21 22.10 -2.74 -3.69
CA PHE A 21 21.72 -1.34 -3.58
C PHE A 21 21.08 -0.81 -4.86
N ALA A 22 21.67 -1.07 -6.01
CA ALA A 22 21.11 -0.67 -7.31
C ALA A 22 19.74 -1.35 -7.57
N LYS A 23 19.64 -2.66 -7.32
CA LYS A 23 18.36 -3.40 -7.41
C LYS A 23 17.26 -2.74 -6.60
N TRP A 24 17.52 -2.48 -5.33
CA TRP A 24 16.54 -1.86 -4.44
C TRP A 24 16.25 -0.39 -4.80
N GLY A 25 17.26 0.34 -5.30
CA GLY A 25 17.07 1.69 -5.82
C GLY A 25 16.07 1.74 -6.97
N VAL A 26 16.20 0.83 -7.95
CA VAL A 26 15.27 0.74 -9.08
C VAL A 26 13.87 0.29 -8.63
N LEU A 27 13.79 -0.73 -7.77
CA LEU A 27 12.52 -1.25 -7.29
C LEU A 27 11.74 -0.22 -6.47
N SER A 28 12.41 0.50 -5.57
CA SER A 28 11.79 1.55 -4.76
C SER A 28 11.36 2.75 -5.59
N LEU A 29 12.14 3.13 -6.62
CA LEU A 29 11.75 4.18 -7.56
C LEU A 29 10.50 3.78 -8.35
N ALA A 30 10.46 2.57 -8.88
CA ALA A 30 9.30 2.05 -9.61
C ALA A 30 8.05 1.98 -8.71
N ALA A 31 8.20 1.44 -7.50
CA ALA A 31 7.11 1.40 -6.52
C ALA A 31 6.64 2.81 -6.14
N GLY A 32 7.58 3.73 -5.87
CA GLY A 32 7.28 5.13 -5.54
C GLY A 32 6.50 5.85 -6.64
N LEU A 33 6.88 5.67 -7.90
CA LEU A 33 6.18 6.29 -9.04
C LEU A 33 4.78 5.71 -9.24
N VAL A 34 4.64 4.39 -9.25
CA VAL A 34 3.33 3.73 -9.50
C VAL A 34 2.39 3.95 -8.32
N VAL A 35 2.84 3.62 -7.12
CA VAL A 35 2.00 3.74 -5.92
C VAL A 35 1.73 5.21 -5.59
N GLY A 36 2.75 6.06 -5.66
CA GLY A 36 2.61 7.50 -5.42
C GLY A 36 1.65 8.15 -6.43
N GLY A 37 1.73 7.79 -7.71
CA GLY A 37 0.80 8.24 -8.75
C GLY A 37 -0.65 7.82 -8.47
N CYS A 38 -0.89 6.54 -8.18
CA CYS A 38 -2.21 6.02 -7.82
C CYS A 38 -2.77 6.69 -6.56
N SER A 39 -1.93 6.87 -5.54
CA SER A 39 -2.34 7.47 -4.27
C SER A 39 -2.58 8.98 -4.38
N SER A 40 -1.83 9.67 -5.22
CA SER A 40 -2.08 11.08 -5.55
C SER A 40 -3.40 11.25 -6.29
N LEU A 41 -3.71 10.36 -7.22
CA LEU A 41 -5.02 10.32 -7.89
C LEU A 41 -6.13 10.09 -6.87
N PHE A 42 -5.96 9.11 -5.98
CA PHE A 42 -6.91 8.84 -4.90
C PHE A 42 -7.15 10.05 -4.01
N ALA A 43 -6.10 10.75 -3.60
CA ALA A 43 -6.21 11.97 -2.79
C ALA A 43 -6.95 13.11 -3.51
N ARG A 44 -6.75 13.25 -4.83
CA ARG A 44 -7.48 14.23 -5.66
C ARG A 44 -8.95 13.87 -5.77
N CYS A 45 -9.28 12.60 -6.03
CA CYS A 45 -10.66 12.12 -6.09
C CYS A 45 -11.36 12.30 -4.74
N LEU A 46 -10.69 12.00 -3.63
CA LEU A 46 -11.24 12.22 -2.28
C LEU A 46 -11.57 13.69 -2.02
N ARG A 47 -10.70 14.62 -2.40
CA ARG A 47 -10.99 16.05 -2.27
C ARG A 47 -12.20 16.44 -3.11
N PHE A 48 -12.21 16.02 -4.37
CA PHE A 48 -13.31 16.34 -5.28
C PHE A 48 -14.68 15.84 -4.75
N VAL A 49 -14.77 14.58 -4.30
CA VAL A 49 -16.04 14.05 -3.76
C VAL A 49 -16.44 14.70 -2.44
N THR A 50 -15.46 15.09 -1.62
CA THR A 50 -15.70 15.81 -0.36
C THR A 50 -16.24 17.22 -0.63
N ASP A 51 -15.62 17.95 -1.56
CA ASP A 51 -16.07 19.31 -1.94
C ASP A 51 -17.45 19.25 -2.59
N PHE A 52 -17.70 18.27 -3.45
CA PHE A 52 -19.02 18.05 -4.03
C PHE A 52 -20.08 17.78 -2.98
N ARG A 53 -19.79 16.92 -2.00
CA ARG A 53 -20.71 16.64 -0.89
C ARG A 53 -20.98 17.87 -0.03
N THR A 54 -19.98 18.69 0.27
CA THR A 54 -20.18 19.92 1.06
C THR A 54 -21.10 20.91 0.37
N SER A 55 -21.10 20.93 -0.97
CA SER A 55 -22.04 21.72 -1.77
C SER A 55 -23.44 21.09 -1.85
N HIS A 56 -23.57 19.78 -1.59
CA HIS A 56 -24.81 19.03 -1.73
C HIS A 56 -25.09 18.20 -0.46
N THR A 57 -25.40 18.89 0.63
CA THR A 57 -25.59 18.28 1.97
C THR A 57 -26.69 17.23 2.04
N PHE A 58 -27.69 17.28 1.14
CA PHE A 58 -28.75 16.27 1.06
C PHE A 58 -28.25 14.86 0.72
N MET A 59 -27.02 14.71 0.17
CA MET A 59 -26.43 13.42 -0.17
C MET A 59 -26.30 12.49 1.04
N ILE A 60 -26.23 13.02 2.24
CA ILE A 60 -26.14 12.23 3.47
C ILE A 60 -27.35 11.30 3.68
N LEU A 61 -28.50 11.69 3.15
CA LEU A 61 -29.71 10.86 3.21
C LEU A 61 -29.58 9.56 2.43
N PHE A 62 -28.70 9.52 1.43
CA PHE A 62 -28.43 8.35 0.62
C PHE A 62 -27.31 7.45 1.18
N LEU A 63 -26.78 7.76 2.37
CA LEU A 63 -25.73 6.96 3.01
C LEU A 63 -26.12 5.47 3.18
N PRO A 64 -27.36 5.10 3.55
CA PRO A 64 -27.75 3.69 3.61
C PRO A 64 -27.66 2.98 2.24
N LEU A 65 -28.06 3.66 1.16
CA LEU A 65 -27.93 3.15 -0.21
C LEU A 65 -26.46 2.99 -0.62
N ALA A 66 -25.61 3.94 -0.24
CA ALA A 66 -24.17 3.84 -0.44
C ALA A 66 -23.57 2.60 0.27
N GLY A 67 -24.03 2.33 1.50
CA GLY A 67 -23.64 1.12 2.23
C GLY A 67 -24.03 -0.16 1.50
N LEU A 68 -25.25 -0.24 0.99
CA LEU A 68 -25.71 -1.37 0.18
C LEU A 68 -24.89 -1.53 -1.11
N LEU A 69 -24.58 -0.42 -1.78
CA LEU A 69 -23.74 -0.43 -2.98
C LEU A 69 -22.34 -0.96 -2.68
N ILE A 70 -21.73 -0.54 -1.58
CA ILE A 70 -20.42 -1.04 -1.15
C ILE A 70 -20.47 -2.55 -0.89
N VAL A 71 -21.44 -3.02 -0.14
CA VAL A 71 -21.63 -4.47 0.13
C VAL A 71 -21.81 -5.24 -1.17
N PHE A 72 -22.59 -4.71 -2.10
CA PHE A 72 -22.79 -5.31 -3.42
C PHE A 72 -21.48 -5.39 -4.22
N LEU A 73 -20.65 -4.33 -4.21
CA LEU A 73 -19.33 -4.34 -4.83
C LEU A 73 -18.43 -5.42 -4.22
N TYR A 74 -18.38 -5.51 -2.89
CA TYR A 74 -17.60 -6.54 -2.22
C TYR A 74 -18.09 -7.96 -2.56
N HIS A 75 -19.38 -8.14 -2.75
CA HIS A 75 -19.97 -9.41 -3.16
C HIS A 75 -19.60 -9.77 -4.60
N ILE A 76 -19.67 -8.82 -5.55
CA ILE A 76 -19.29 -9.03 -6.97
C ILE A 76 -17.82 -9.43 -7.08
N PHE A 77 -16.93 -8.74 -6.35
CA PHE A 77 -15.51 -9.06 -6.34
C PHE A 77 -15.17 -10.34 -5.58
N GLN A 78 -16.21 -11.01 -5.01
CA GLN A 78 -16.07 -12.23 -4.19
C GLN A 78 -15.11 -12.04 -3.01
N TYR A 79 -15.07 -10.84 -2.45
CA TYR A 79 -14.17 -10.46 -1.39
C TYR A 79 -14.93 -10.47 -0.05
N LYS A 80 -15.23 -11.69 0.45
CA LYS A 80 -16.08 -11.89 1.64
C LYS A 80 -15.33 -11.71 2.97
N ASN A 81 -14.02 -11.83 2.99
CA ASN A 81 -13.19 -11.81 4.19
C ASN A 81 -12.24 -10.61 4.20
N ASP A 82 -12.79 -9.40 4.10
CA ASP A 82 -11.98 -8.20 4.28
C ASP A 82 -11.62 -8.04 5.77
N LYS A 83 -10.35 -8.23 6.08
CA LYS A 83 -9.79 -7.96 7.40
C LYS A 83 -9.26 -6.52 7.51
N GLY A 84 -9.59 -5.68 6.55
CA GLY A 84 -9.10 -4.31 6.49
C GLY A 84 -7.56 -4.23 6.46
N THR A 85 -7.01 -3.25 7.16
CA THR A 85 -5.55 -3.07 7.28
C THR A 85 -4.83 -4.30 7.85
N ASN A 86 -5.50 -5.08 8.70
CA ASN A 86 -4.93 -6.31 9.27
C ASN A 86 -4.55 -7.35 8.20
N MET A 87 -5.18 -7.31 7.03
CA MET A 87 -4.81 -8.21 5.93
C MET A 87 -3.43 -7.87 5.35
N VAL A 88 -3.10 -6.58 5.25
CA VAL A 88 -1.78 -6.13 4.80
C VAL A 88 -0.72 -6.54 5.83
N LEU A 89 -1.02 -6.39 7.11
CA LEU A 89 -0.15 -6.82 8.21
C LEU A 89 0.03 -8.35 8.22
N SER A 90 -1.06 -9.10 8.02
CA SER A 90 -0.99 -10.57 7.93
C SER A 90 -0.13 -11.05 6.78
N MET A 91 -0.12 -10.34 5.64
CA MET A 91 0.77 -10.68 4.51
C MET A 91 2.24 -10.52 4.88
N ILE A 92 2.56 -9.50 5.67
CA ILE A 92 3.94 -9.25 6.09
C ILE A 92 4.41 -10.31 7.09
N HIS A 93 3.53 -10.78 7.98
CA HIS A 93 3.88 -11.69 9.08
C HIS A 93 3.61 -13.17 8.77
N ALA A 94 2.49 -13.50 8.15
CA ALA A 94 1.91 -14.85 8.11
C ALA A 94 1.79 -15.46 6.70
N GLU A 95 2.53 -14.95 5.70
CA GLU A 95 2.53 -15.49 4.32
C GLU A 95 1.14 -15.53 3.64
N THR A 96 0.18 -14.76 4.15
CA THR A 96 -1.13 -14.66 3.50
C THR A 96 -1.02 -13.83 2.22
N GLU A 97 -1.67 -14.30 1.15
CA GLU A 97 -1.66 -13.57 -0.11
C GLU A 97 -2.51 -12.30 -0.05
N LEU A 98 -1.95 -11.20 -0.52
CA LEU A 98 -2.66 -9.93 -0.67
C LEU A 98 -3.19 -9.82 -2.11
N PRO A 99 -4.50 -9.96 -2.34
CA PRO A 99 -5.04 -9.93 -3.70
C PRO A 99 -5.03 -8.50 -4.26
N PHE A 100 -4.62 -8.35 -5.53
CA PHE A 100 -4.61 -7.04 -6.21
C PHE A 100 -6.02 -6.41 -6.29
N LYS A 101 -7.08 -7.23 -6.33
CA LYS A 101 -8.48 -6.77 -6.33
C LYS A 101 -8.83 -5.85 -5.16
N MET A 102 -8.08 -5.92 -4.07
CA MET A 102 -8.24 -5.07 -2.89
C MET A 102 -7.99 -3.59 -3.22
N ALA A 103 -6.98 -3.27 -4.04
CA ALA A 103 -6.64 -1.89 -4.37
C ALA A 103 -7.80 -1.11 -5.02
N PRO A 104 -8.40 -1.56 -6.14
CA PRO A 104 -9.53 -0.85 -6.75
C PRO A 104 -10.77 -0.86 -5.86
N LEU A 105 -11.00 -1.93 -5.08
CA LEU A 105 -12.15 -2.05 -4.21
C LEU A 105 -12.10 -1.01 -3.08
N ILE A 106 -10.99 -0.89 -2.39
CA ILE A 106 -10.76 0.12 -1.35
C ILE A 106 -10.83 1.54 -1.94
N PHE A 107 -10.25 1.75 -3.11
CA PHE A 107 -10.30 3.04 -3.79
C PHE A 107 -11.76 3.48 -4.01
N ILE A 108 -12.57 2.64 -4.63
CA ILE A 108 -13.96 2.95 -4.98
C ILE A 108 -14.85 3.06 -3.73
N SER A 109 -14.76 2.10 -2.81
CA SER A 109 -15.60 2.08 -1.61
C SER A 109 -15.33 3.29 -0.70
N THR A 110 -14.06 3.70 -0.57
CA THR A 110 -13.72 4.89 0.21
C THR A 110 -14.26 6.16 -0.44
N LEU A 111 -14.19 6.29 -1.76
CA LEU A 111 -14.79 7.43 -2.48
C LEU A 111 -16.31 7.48 -2.30
N ILE A 112 -17.00 6.34 -2.44
CA ILE A 112 -18.44 6.25 -2.21
C ILE A 112 -18.78 6.67 -0.77
N THR A 113 -18.04 6.15 0.21
CA THR A 113 -18.28 6.52 1.62
C THR A 113 -18.16 8.02 1.85
N HIS A 114 -17.11 8.66 1.33
CA HIS A 114 -16.90 10.10 1.49
C HIS A 114 -17.93 10.93 0.72
N LEU A 115 -18.34 10.48 -0.48
CA LEU A 115 -19.34 11.15 -1.31
C LEU A 115 -20.69 11.27 -0.56
N PHE A 116 -21.09 10.22 0.13
CA PHE A 116 -22.36 10.17 0.87
C PHE A 116 -22.22 10.56 2.35
N GLY A 117 -21.07 11.11 2.76
CA GLY A 117 -20.90 11.69 4.10
C GLY A 117 -20.54 10.71 5.20
N GLY A 118 -20.21 9.48 4.85
CA GLY A 118 -19.67 8.52 5.81
C GLY A 118 -18.24 8.88 6.21
N SER A 119 -17.86 8.54 7.44
CA SER A 119 -16.50 8.75 7.95
C SER A 119 -15.68 7.47 7.76
N ALA A 120 -14.80 7.48 6.78
CA ALA A 120 -13.82 6.40 6.56
C ALA A 120 -12.41 6.93 6.74
N GLY A 121 -11.55 6.14 7.41
CA GLY A 121 -10.15 6.50 7.62
C GLY A 121 -9.35 6.45 6.30
N ARG A 122 -8.65 7.54 5.99
CA ARG A 122 -7.78 7.62 4.80
C ARG A 122 -6.50 6.82 4.98
N GLU A 123 -6.06 6.66 6.22
CA GLU A 123 -4.82 5.96 6.59
C GLU A 123 -4.89 4.47 6.22
N GLY A 124 -5.93 3.78 6.70
CA GLY A 124 -6.15 2.38 6.37
C GLY A 124 -6.30 2.14 4.86
N ALA A 125 -7.03 3.02 4.16
CA ALA A 125 -7.17 2.96 2.71
C ALA A 125 -5.82 3.16 1.99
N ALA A 126 -4.97 4.09 2.47
CA ALA A 126 -3.62 4.31 1.94
C ALA A 126 -2.75 3.06 2.06
N LEU A 127 -2.74 2.45 3.26
CA LEU A 127 -1.94 1.26 3.52
C LEU A 127 -2.38 0.07 2.66
N GLN A 128 -3.68 -0.16 2.56
CA GLN A 128 -4.25 -1.23 1.75
C GLN A 128 -3.98 -1.02 0.26
N LEU A 129 -4.17 0.19 -0.24
CA LEU A 129 -3.89 0.57 -1.63
C LEU A 129 -2.40 0.38 -1.95
N GLY A 130 -1.53 0.98 -1.14
CA GLY A 130 -0.08 0.92 -1.33
C GLY A 130 0.47 -0.50 -1.18
N GLY A 131 0.04 -1.23 -0.17
CA GLY A 131 0.43 -2.61 0.06
C GLY A 131 0.01 -3.55 -1.06
N SER A 132 -1.25 -3.45 -1.54
CA SER A 132 -1.75 -4.25 -2.65
C SER A 132 -0.99 -4.00 -3.96
N ILE A 133 -0.73 -2.74 -4.29
CA ILE A 133 0.03 -2.38 -5.50
C ILE A 133 1.49 -2.83 -5.35
N GLY A 134 2.11 -2.61 -4.18
CA GLY A 134 3.46 -3.06 -3.88
C GLY A 134 3.61 -4.58 -4.01
N ASN A 135 2.65 -5.36 -3.48
CA ASN A 135 2.61 -6.80 -3.64
C ASN A 135 2.51 -7.23 -5.11
N GLN A 136 1.65 -6.56 -5.88
CA GLN A 136 1.48 -6.86 -7.30
C GLN A 136 2.75 -6.55 -8.11
N LEU A 137 3.41 -5.44 -7.82
CA LEU A 137 4.72 -5.12 -8.43
C LEU A 137 5.76 -6.19 -8.10
N GLY A 138 5.80 -6.65 -6.84
CA GLY A 138 6.69 -7.73 -6.43
C GLY A 138 6.45 -9.04 -7.18
N ARG A 139 5.19 -9.35 -7.50
CA ARG A 139 4.82 -10.50 -8.35
C ARG A 139 5.28 -10.31 -9.80
N TRP A 140 5.07 -9.14 -10.38
CA TRP A 140 5.50 -8.84 -11.76
C TRP A 140 7.01 -8.91 -11.91
N PHE A 141 7.76 -8.44 -10.92
CA PHE A 141 9.22 -8.55 -10.89
C PHE A 141 9.72 -9.94 -10.44
N ARG A 142 8.84 -10.89 -10.18
CA ARG A 142 9.17 -12.26 -9.73
C ARG A 142 10.12 -12.27 -8.53
N LEU A 143 9.87 -11.39 -7.57
CA LEU A 143 10.68 -11.30 -6.36
C LEU A 143 10.42 -12.48 -5.41
N SER A 144 11.43 -12.80 -4.59
CA SER A 144 11.26 -13.73 -3.49
C SER A 144 10.19 -13.23 -2.50
N GLU A 145 9.64 -14.10 -1.68
CA GLU A 145 8.63 -13.69 -0.69
C GLU A 145 9.16 -12.65 0.28
N GLN A 146 10.41 -12.78 0.72
CA GLN A 146 11.06 -11.79 1.59
C GLN A 146 11.18 -10.43 0.91
N ASP A 147 11.68 -10.39 -0.33
CA ASP A 147 11.79 -9.16 -1.12
C ASP A 147 10.40 -8.53 -1.40
N ARG A 148 9.39 -9.38 -1.60
CA ARG A 148 8.01 -8.93 -1.83
C ARG A 148 7.40 -8.26 -0.59
N ARG A 149 7.66 -8.79 0.61
CA ARG A 149 7.27 -8.15 1.87
C ARG A 149 7.88 -6.75 2.03
N ILE A 150 9.16 -6.60 1.71
CA ILE A 150 9.83 -5.30 1.74
C ILE A 150 9.18 -4.35 0.72
N LEU A 151 8.84 -4.83 -0.49
CA LEU A 151 8.20 -3.98 -1.49
C LEU A 151 6.78 -3.58 -1.11
N VAL A 152 6.05 -4.41 -0.37
CA VAL A 152 4.76 -4.05 0.25
C VAL A 152 4.94 -2.89 1.23
N MET A 153 5.95 -2.96 2.11
CA MET A 153 6.26 -1.86 3.05
C MET A 153 6.64 -0.57 2.31
N CYS A 154 7.45 -0.67 1.24
CA CYS A 154 7.75 0.47 0.37
C CYS A 154 6.48 1.06 -0.26
N GLY A 155 5.56 0.22 -0.71
CA GLY A 155 4.26 0.63 -1.24
C GLY A 155 3.40 1.35 -0.19
N MET A 156 3.33 0.81 1.03
CA MET A 156 2.62 1.46 2.15
C MET A 156 3.19 2.85 2.43
N SER A 157 4.53 2.97 2.54
CA SER A 157 5.21 4.25 2.75
C SER A 157 4.96 5.24 1.62
N ALA A 158 5.04 4.79 0.36
CA ALA A 158 4.81 5.63 -0.80
C ALA A 158 3.36 6.16 -0.85
N ALA A 159 2.37 5.30 -0.58
CA ALA A 159 0.96 5.70 -0.55
C ALA A 159 0.68 6.69 0.57
N PHE A 160 1.16 6.41 1.77
CA PHE A 160 0.97 7.29 2.93
C PHE A 160 1.64 8.65 2.69
N SER A 161 2.88 8.65 2.20
CA SER A 161 3.60 9.88 1.84
C SER A 161 2.86 10.71 0.79
N ALA A 162 2.30 10.08 -0.25
CA ALA A 162 1.58 10.78 -1.31
C ALA A 162 0.27 11.40 -0.84
N ILE A 163 -0.41 10.80 0.14
CA ILE A 163 -1.70 11.28 0.66
C ILE A 163 -1.51 12.39 1.70
N PHE A 164 -0.52 12.23 2.59
CA PHE A 164 -0.31 13.12 3.75
C PHE A 164 0.84 14.13 3.56
N GLY A 165 1.69 13.94 2.55
CA GLY A 165 2.82 14.84 2.30
C GLY A 165 3.97 14.71 3.31
N THR A 166 4.06 13.59 4.02
CA THR A 166 5.01 13.36 5.12
C THR A 166 5.92 12.15 4.88
N PRO A 167 6.93 12.26 3.97
CA PRO A 167 7.71 11.09 3.54
C PRO A 167 8.49 10.41 4.67
N ILE A 168 9.11 11.17 5.56
CA ILE A 168 9.89 10.60 6.67
C ILE A 168 8.97 9.88 7.66
N ALA A 169 7.86 10.53 8.06
CA ALA A 169 6.88 9.91 8.94
C ALA A 169 6.26 8.65 8.32
N ALA A 170 6.03 8.65 7.00
CA ALA A 170 5.49 7.50 6.28
C ALA A 170 6.41 6.27 6.34
N VAL A 171 7.72 6.47 6.24
CA VAL A 171 8.71 5.38 6.37
C VAL A 171 8.71 4.83 7.79
N VAL A 172 8.83 5.69 8.79
CA VAL A 172 8.84 5.28 10.20
C VAL A 172 7.56 4.54 10.55
N PHE A 173 6.40 5.09 10.17
CA PHE A 173 5.10 4.49 10.41
C PHE A 173 4.96 3.09 9.78
N SER A 174 5.42 2.90 8.54
CA SER A 174 5.37 1.59 7.89
C SER A 174 6.27 0.56 8.57
N MET A 175 7.42 0.98 9.08
CA MET A 175 8.32 0.11 9.84
C MET A 175 7.75 -0.23 11.23
N GLU A 176 7.16 0.74 11.90
CA GLU A 176 6.60 0.58 13.25
C GLU A 176 5.36 -0.33 13.24
N ILE A 177 4.43 -0.12 12.32
CA ILE A 177 3.25 -0.98 12.16
C ILE A 177 3.64 -2.45 11.99
N VAL A 178 4.71 -2.72 11.24
CA VAL A 178 5.20 -4.07 11.04
C VAL A 178 5.84 -4.63 12.31
N SER A 179 6.56 -3.81 13.06
CA SER A 179 7.22 -4.27 14.30
C SER A 179 6.24 -4.57 15.44
N VAL A 180 5.19 -3.78 15.58
CA VAL A 180 4.16 -3.96 16.63
C VAL A 180 3.37 -5.26 16.44
N GLY A 181 3.18 -5.74 15.22
CA GLY A 181 2.54 -7.03 14.95
C GLY A 181 3.36 -8.25 15.41
N VAL A 182 4.60 -8.09 15.80
CA VAL A 182 5.49 -9.18 16.28
C VAL A 182 5.46 -9.32 17.82
N MET A 183 4.88 -8.37 18.54
CA MET A 183 4.91 -8.34 20.01
C MET A 183 3.71 -9.01 20.71
N TYR A 184 2.86 -9.75 20.00
CA TYR A 184 1.72 -10.48 20.58
C TYR A 184 1.61 -11.90 20.08
#